data_f7d159c33964e753cb8536640b1b8e78
#
_entry.id   f7d159c33964e753cb8536640b1b8e78
#
_cell.length_a   1.000
_cell.length_b   1.000
_cell.length_c   1.000
_cell.angle_alpha   90.00
_cell.angle_beta   90.00
_cell.angle_gamma   90.00
#
_symmetry.space_group_name_H-M   'P 1'
#
loop_
_entity.id
_entity.type
_entity.pdbx_description
1 polymer ?
#
loop_
_entity_poly.entity_id
_entity_poly.type
_entity_poly.pdbx_seq_one_letter_code
_entity_poly.pdbx_strand_id
1 'polypeptide(L)'
;MDTALPPLTAGTLYLVATPIGNLEDITLRALRVLRECDVVAAEDTRHSGRLLKHFGISKPLLSYFQFNEARRSEEIIERLRRGEKVALVTDAGSPGISDPGERVVKAAIAAAFRVESVPGPSALVAALTASGLPTDEFHFVGFLPHKSGQRRNKLESLKTVIGTLVLYESPYRIGKLLGELSTVFPEREVVLARELTKKFEELLSGKPAELLEIAKQRSLKGEFVVMVGQHGATSENLPIDRSGVSAERRNPEN
;
A
#
# COMPACT_ATOMS: atom_id res chain seq x y z
N MET A 1 28.03 -18.13 16.49
CA MET A 1 27.93 -17.20 15.35
C MET A 1 27.75 -15.81 15.95
N ASP A 2 28.65 -14.89 15.63
CA ASP A 2 28.49 -13.50 16.05
C ASP A 2 27.26 -12.92 15.35
N THR A 3 26.24 -12.61 16.15
CA THR A 3 24.91 -12.15 15.65
C THR A 3 24.85 -10.63 15.53
N ALA A 4 25.97 -9.93 15.66
CA ALA A 4 26.02 -8.48 15.48
C ALA A 4 25.69 -8.12 14.02
N LEU A 5 24.57 -7.42 13.82
CA LEU A 5 24.16 -6.95 12.50
C LEU A 5 25.17 -5.87 12.04
N PRO A 6 25.60 -5.88 10.77
CA PRO A 6 26.51 -4.86 10.28
C PRO A 6 25.89 -3.46 10.41
N PRO A 7 26.70 -2.43 10.75
CA PRO A 7 26.22 -1.05 10.86
C PRO A 7 25.66 -0.56 9.52
N LEU A 8 24.80 0.46 9.55
CA LEU A 8 24.30 1.09 8.33
C LEU A 8 25.47 1.74 7.55
N THR A 9 25.44 1.59 6.23
CA THR A 9 26.45 2.16 5.34
C THR A 9 26.24 3.67 5.21
N ALA A 10 27.32 4.44 5.38
CA ALA A 10 27.32 5.89 5.15
C ALA A 10 26.96 6.24 3.71
N GLY A 11 26.37 7.41 3.47
CA GLY A 11 25.98 7.88 2.15
C GLY A 11 24.92 7.00 1.47
N THR A 12 24.05 6.37 2.24
CA THR A 12 23.01 5.46 1.72
C THR A 12 21.61 6.02 1.95
N LEU A 13 20.77 5.93 0.91
CA LEU A 13 19.34 6.19 0.97
C LEU A 13 18.62 4.87 1.30
N TYR A 14 17.97 4.79 2.45
CA TYR A 14 17.18 3.65 2.89
C TYR A 14 15.70 3.92 2.63
N LEU A 15 15.05 3.07 1.82
CA LEU A 15 13.60 3.12 1.60
C LEU A 15 12.95 2.21 2.64
N VAL A 16 12.28 2.81 3.62
CA VAL A 16 11.77 2.07 4.78
C VAL A 16 10.25 1.98 4.71
N ALA A 17 9.74 0.75 4.53
CA ALA A 17 8.31 0.49 4.58
C ALA A 17 7.77 0.68 6.00
N THR A 18 6.62 1.36 6.12
CA THR A 18 5.92 1.66 7.36
C THR A 18 4.58 0.90 7.46
N PRO A 19 4.03 0.72 8.67
CA PRO A 19 2.75 0.05 8.87
C PRO A 19 1.62 0.65 8.04
N ILE A 20 0.74 -0.21 7.52
CA ILE A 20 -0.45 0.19 6.73
C ILE A 20 -1.72 0.30 7.57
N GLY A 21 -1.63 0.06 8.88
CA GLY A 21 -2.78 0.14 9.80
C GLY A 21 -2.52 -0.48 11.15
N ASN A 22 -1.61 -1.46 11.24
CA ASN A 22 -1.22 -2.12 12.48
C ASN A 22 0.27 -1.86 12.77
N LEU A 23 0.57 -1.24 13.90
CA LEU A 23 1.95 -0.91 14.28
C LEU A 23 2.85 -2.14 14.48
N GLU A 24 2.27 -3.32 14.75
CA GLU A 24 3.02 -4.56 14.90
C GLU A 24 3.61 -5.08 13.57
N ASP A 25 3.10 -4.57 12.43
CA ASP A 25 3.61 -4.95 11.11
C ASP A 25 4.99 -4.33 10.80
N ILE A 26 5.48 -3.39 11.60
CA ILE A 26 6.82 -2.82 11.38
C ILE A 26 7.89 -3.87 11.60
N THR A 27 8.85 -3.95 10.69
CA THR A 27 9.92 -4.94 10.82
C THR A 27 11.01 -4.49 11.79
N LEU A 28 11.67 -5.44 12.44
CA LEU A 28 12.84 -5.17 13.29
C LEU A 28 13.94 -4.42 12.54
N ARG A 29 14.12 -4.73 11.25
CA ARG A 29 15.09 -4.04 10.39
C ARG A 29 14.68 -2.59 10.13
N ALA A 30 13.41 -2.32 9.90
CA ALA A 30 12.90 -0.95 9.77
C ALA A 30 13.16 -0.14 11.04
N LEU A 31 12.84 -0.67 12.21
CA LEU A 31 13.11 -0.02 13.50
C LEU A 31 14.61 0.25 13.71
N ARG A 32 15.49 -0.70 13.34
CA ARG A 32 16.94 -0.51 13.42
C ARG A 32 17.41 0.61 12.51
N VAL A 33 16.97 0.60 11.24
CA VAL A 33 17.35 1.65 10.28
C VAL A 33 16.88 3.02 10.76
N LEU A 34 15.66 3.13 11.26
CA LEU A 34 15.12 4.39 11.80
C LEU A 34 15.85 4.87 13.06
N ARG A 35 16.43 3.96 13.88
CA ARG A 35 17.27 4.31 15.03
C ARG A 35 18.68 4.74 14.64
N GLU A 36 19.26 4.17 13.59
CA GLU A 36 20.65 4.36 13.22
C GLU A 36 20.87 5.39 12.09
N CYS A 37 19.81 5.78 11.36
CA CYS A 37 19.91 6.83 10.34
C CYS A 37 20.16 8.20 10.97
N ASP A 38 20.63 9.15 10.16
CA ASP A 38 20.94 10.51 10.62
C ASP A 38 19.71 11.43 10.46
N VAL A 39 18.85 11.17 9.49
CA VAL A 39 17.60 11.92 9.23
C VAL A 39 16.56 11.02 8.61
N VAL A 40 15.28 11.30 8.91
CA VAL A 40 14.13 10.64 8.28
C VAL A 40 13.43 11.64 7.37
N ALA A 41 13.44 11.38 6.06
CA ALA A 41 12.62 12.08 5.09
C ALA A 41 11.22 11.45 5.08
N ALA A 42 10.18 12.24 5.30
CA ALA A 42 8.82 11.77 5.55
C ALA A 42 7.79 12.58 4.75
N GLU A 43 6.76 11.91 4.27
CA GLU A 43 5.65 12.52 3.52
C GLU A 43 4.88 13.51 4.42
N ASP A 44 4.31 13.03 5.52
CA ASP A 44 3.83 13.87 6.62
C ASP A 44 4.70 13.66 7.87
N THR A 45 5.47 14.70 8.21
CA THR A 45 6.37 14.68 9.37
C THR A 45 5.62 14.52 10.70
N ARG A 46 4.34 14.90 10.77
CA ARG A 46 3.50 14.74 11.97
C ARG A 46 3.09 13.27 12.13
N HIS A 47 2.71 12.62 11.02
CA HIS A 47 2.36 11.20 11.01
C HIS A 47 3.58 10.35 11.38
N SER A 48 4.67 10.52 10.66
CA SER A 48 5.94 9.80 10.91
C SER A 48 6.51 10.11 12.29
N GLY A 49 6.38 11.35 12.78
CA GLY A 49 6.79 11.73 14.14
C GLY A 49 6.04 10.94 15.22
N ARG A 50 4.73 10.68 15.03
CA ARG A 50 3.95 9.83 15.95
C ARG A 50 4.41 8.38 15.92
N LEU A 51 4.70 7.83 14.73
CA LEU A 51 5.25 6.49 14.57
C LEU A 51 6.59 6.36 15.30
N LEU A 52 7.53 7.27 15.04
CA LEU A 52 8.84 7.26 15.69
C LEU A 52 8.72 7.36 17.22
N LYS A 53 7.87 8.28 17.72
CA LYS A 53 7.62 8.43 19.15
C LYS A 53 7.07 7.16 19.80
N HIS A 54 6.16 6.46 19.11
CA HIS A 54 5.60 5.20 19.61
C HIS A 54 6.69 4.15 19.87
N PHE A 55 7.72 4.10 19.01
CA PHE A 55 8.85 3.16 19.14
C PHE A 55 10.06 3.74 19.91
N GLY A 56 9.88 4.88 20.59
CA GLY A 56 10.94 5.52 21.37
C GLY A 56 12.11 6.02 20.51
N ILE A 57 11.86 6.39 19.26
CA ILE A 57 12.88 6.88 18.31
C ILE A 57 12.77 8.40 18.21
N SER A 58 13.91 9.09 18.40
CA SER A 58 14.03 10.54 18.22
C SER A 58 15.03 10.82 17.10
N LYS A 59 14.54 11.35 15.98
CA LYS A 59 15.36 11.70 14.79
C LYS A 59 14.88 13.01 14.17
N PRO A 60 15.81 13.77 13.56
CA PRO A 60 15.43 14.88 12.72
C PRO A 60 14.49 14.42 11.60
N LEU A 61 13.42 15.17 11.36
CA LEU A 61 12.48 14.93 10.29
C LEU A 61 12.65 15.95 9.17
N LEU A 62 12.70 15.48 7.93
CA LEU A 62 12.71 16.28 6.71
C LEU A 62 11.41 16.04 5.96
N SER A 63 10.62 17.07 5.69
CA SER A 63 9.41 16.93 4.88
C SER A 63 9.76 16.64 3.42
N TYR A 64 9.25 15.52 2.87
CA TYR A 64 9.43 15.08 1.49
C TYR A 64 8.10 14.59 0.92
N PHE A 65 7.40 15.42 0.16
CA PHE A 65 6.07 15.13 -0.39
C PHE A 65 5.97 15.64 -1.85
N GLN A 66 4.94 15.23 -2.57
CA GLN A 66 4.76 15.43 -4.00
C GLN A 66 5.12 16.84 -4.52
N PHE A 67 4.78 17.90 -3.79
CA PHE A 67 5.01 19.28 -4.26
C PHE A 67 6.39 19.84 -3.92
N ASN A 68 7.19 19.15 -3.10
CA ASN A 68 8.54 19.61 -2.75
C ASN A 68 9.67 18.66 -3.18
N GLU A 69 9.34 17.52 -3.81
CA GLU A 69 10.28 16.46 -4.20
C GLU A 69 11.53 16.99 -4.92
N ALA A 70 11.37 17.95 -5.85
CA ALA A 70 12.49 18.49 -6.62
C ALA A 70 13.59 19.06 -5.70
N ARG A 71 13.23 20.06 -4.92
CA ARG A 71 14.16 20.74 -4.01
C ARG A 71 14.69 19.80 -2.91
N ARG A 72 13.80 18.94 -2.37
CA ARG A 72 14.18 18.02 -1.29
C ARG A 72 15.06 16.88 -1.77
N SER A 73 14.91 16.43 -3.02
CA SER A 73 15.83 15.46 -3.60
C SER A 73 17.27 16.03 -3.65
N GLU A 74 17.44 17.28 -4.05
CA GLU A 74 18.77 17.94 -4.06
C GLU A 74 19.37 17.99 -2.62
N GLU A 75 18.56 18.40 -1.64
CA GLU A 75 18.99 18.43 -0.23
C GLU A 75 19.39 17.03 0.27
N ILE A 76 18.63 15.98 -0.08
CA ILE A 76 18.95 14.61 0.30
C ILE A 76 20.27 14.17 -0.37
N ILE A 77 20.50 14.48 -1.64
CA ILE A 77 21.76 14.16 -2.32
C ILE A 77 22.95 14.84 -1.64
N GLU A 78 22.82 16.10 -1.21
CA GLU A 78 23.89 16.79 -0.47
C GLU A 78 24.16 16.13 0.89
N ARG A 79 23.12 15.64 1.59
CA ARG A 79 23.28 14.87 2.83
C ARG A 79 24.03 13.56 2.59
N LEU A 80 23.68 12.82 1.53
CA LEU A 80 24.37 11.58 1.16
C LEU A 80 25.85 11.84 0.82
N ARG A 81 26.19 12.97 0.16
CA ARG A 81 27.59 13.37 -0.11
C ARG A 81 28.39 13.61 1.17
N ARG A 82 27.75 14.09 2.23
CA ARG A 82 28.39 14.23 3.55
C ARG A 82 28.49 12.92 4.33
N GLY A 83 28.10 11.79 3.71
CA GLY A 83 28.11 10.48 4.33
C GLY A 83 26.92 10.23 5.27
N GLU A 84 25.91 11.11 5.31
CA GLU A 84 24.71 10.90 6.11
C GLU A 84 23.90 9.69 5.59
N LYS A 85 23.28 8.96 6.51
CA LYS A 85 22.34 7.87 6.25
C LYS A 85 20.94 8.46 6.29
N VAL A 86 20.24 8.46 5.17
CA VAL A 86 18.91 9.03 5.04
C VAL A 86 17.89 7.92 4.94
N ALA A 87 16.91 7.89 5.83
CA ALA A 87 15.73 7.01 5.70
C ALA A 87 14.60 7.79 5.03
N LEU A 88 14.01 7.23 3.96
CA LEU A 88 12.77 7.72 3.36
C LEU A 88 11.62 6.85 3.82
N VAL A 89 10.56 7.48 4.32
CA VAL A 89 9.30 6.85 4.71
C VAL A 89 8.12 7.57 4.07
N THR A 90 7.02 6.86 3.87
CA THR A 90 5.70 7.40 3.51
C THR A 90 4.73 7.22 4.66
N ASP A 91 3.53 7.74 4.55
CA ASP A 91 2.52 7.65 5.61
C ASP A 91 2.12 6.20 5.87
N ALA A 92 2.10 5.35 4.82
CA ALA A 92 1.78 3.93 4.95
C ALA A 92 2.43 3.10 3.82
N GLY A 93 3.00 1.95 4.14
CA GLY A 93 3.57 1.03 3.14
C GLY A 93 4.96 1.43 2.64
N SER A 94 5.23 1.12 1.38
CA SER A 94 6.57 1.24 0.78
C SER A 94 6.73 2.54 0.01
N PRO A 95 7.75 3.36 0.28
CA PRO A 95 8.04 4.57 -0.49
C PRO A 95 8.17 4.29 -1.99
N GLY A 96 7.61 5.20 -2.81
CA GLY A 96 7.65 5.11 -4.27
C GLY A 96 6.56 4.21 -4.89
N ILE A 97 5.70 3.58 -4.09
CA ILE A 97 4.56 2.79 -4.57
C ILE A 97 3.26 3.56 -4.32
N SER A 98 2.78 4.27 -5.31
CA SER A 98 1.66 5.24 -5.24
C SER A 98 1.92 6.46 -4.32
N ASP A 99 3.14 6.60 -3.84
CA ASP A 99 3.60 7.61 -2.89
C ASP A 99 4.89 8.29 -3.40
N PRO A 100 5.32 9.42 -2.81
CA PRO A 100 6.57 10.08 -3.16
C PRO A 100 7.79 9.17 -2.95
N GLY A 101 8.83 9.33 -3.81
CA GLY A 101 10.08 8.59 -3.66
C GLY A 101 10.82 8.29 -4.96
N GLU A 102 10.11 8.07 -6.07
CA GLU A 102 10.74 7.75 -7.36
C GLU A 102 11.82 8.76 -7.75
N ARG A 103 11.54 10.04 -7.56
CA ARG A 103 12.44 11.13 -7.95
C ARG A 103 13.77 11.10 -7.18
N VAL A 104 13.73 10.98 -5.85
CA VAL A 104 14.96 10.93 -5.05
C VAL A 104 15.75 9.64 -5.28
N VAL A 105 15.07 8.53 -5.52
CA VAL A 105 15.71 7.26 -5.89
C VAL A 105 16.46 7.43 -7.21
N LYS A 106 15.84 7.97 -8.25
CA LYS A 106 16.50 8.26 -9.53
C LYS A 106 17.70 9.21 -9.36
N ALA A 107 17.55 10.26 -8.55
CA ALA A 107 18.63 11.20 -8.27
C ALA A 107 19.79 10.55 -7.52
N ALA A 108 19.51 9.71 -6.53
CA ALA A 108 20.55 9.00 -5.76
C ALA A 108 21.34 8.02 -6.66
N ILE A 109 20.63 7.25 -7.49
CA ILE A 109 21.27 6.33 -8.45
C ILE A 109 22.12 7.10 -9.47
N ALA A 110 21.59 8.18 -10.03
CA ALA A 110 22.34 9.04 -10.98
C ALA A 110 23.59 9.67 -10.37
N ALA A 111 23.58 9.93 -9.05
CA ALA A 111 24.73 10.44 -8.30
C ALA A 111 25.62 9.34 -7.74
N ALA A 112 25.44 8.06 -8.16
CA ALA A 112 26.17 6.88 -7.73
C ALA A 112 26.09 6.59 -6.21
N PHE A 113 25.04 7.03 -5.53
CA PHE A 113 24.78 6.66 -4.15
C PHE A 113 24.06 5.32 -4.05
N ARG A 114 24.34 4.59 -2.96
CA ARG A 114 23.64 3.37 -2.63
C ARG A 114 22.18 3.68 -2.25
N VAL A 115 21.26 2.92 -2.85
CA VAL A 115 19.85 2.90 -2.47
C VAL A 115 19.54 1.50 -1.95
N GLU A 116 18.98 1.42 -0.76
CA GLU A 116 18.68 0.14 -0.10
C GLU A 116 17.20 0.08 0.30
N SER A 117 16.49 -0.90 -0.23
CA SER A 117 15.13 -1.20 0.17
C SER A 117 15.11 -2.00 1.48
N VAL A 118 14.34 -1.54 2.44
CA VAL A 118 14.02 -2.25 3.68
C VAL A 118 12.62 -2.84 3.54
N PRO A 119 12.50 -4.14 3.22
CA PRO A 119 11.20 -4.79 3.03
C PRO A 119 10.29 -4.63 4.25
N GLY A 120 9.00 -4.54 4.01
CA GLY A 120 8.00 -4.42 5.07
C GLY A 120 6.57 -4.41 4.55
N PRO A 121 5.63 -3.82 5.29
CA PRO A 121 4.22 -3.82 4.96
C PRO A 121 3.92 -3.25 3.58
N SER A 122 2.98 -3.89 2.88
CA SER A 122 2.49 -3.45 1.57
C SER A 122 1.04 -3.86 1.40
N ALA A 123 0.14 -2.90 1.23
CA ALA A 123 -1.28 -3.16 1.02
C ALA A 123 -1.52 -3.99 -0.25
N LEU A 124 -0.74 -3.74 -1.30
CA LEU A 124 -0.76 -4.52 -2.54
C LEU A 124 -0.55 -6.02 -2.27
N VAL A 125 0.54 -6.37 -1.59
CA VAL A 125 0.90 -7.77 -1.33
C VAL A 125 -0.05 -8.39 -0.33
N ALA A 126 -0.40 -7.69 0.76
CA ALA A 126 -1.33 -8.18 1.78
C ALA A 126 -2.70 -8.49 1.18
N ALA A 127 -3.24 -7.61 0.34
CA ALA A 127 -4.50 -7.85 -0.35
C ALA A 127 -4.43 -9.03 -1.31
N LEU A 128 -3.43 -9.05 -2.18
CA LEU A 128 -3.31 -10.05 -3.24
C LEU A 128 -3.17 -11.47 -2.67
N THR A 129 -2.34 -11.65 -1.64
CA THR A 129 -2.14 -12.96 -1.00
C THR A 129 -3.37 -13.45 -0.24
N ALA A 130 -4.25 -12.55 0.24
CA ALA A 130 -5.48 -12.90 0.95
C ALA A 130 -6.71 -12.99 0.02
N SER A 131 -6.59 -12.59 -1.24
CA SER A 131 -7.74 -12.46 -2.16
C SER A 131 -8.33 -13.79 -2.61
N GLY A 132 -7.49 -14.82 -2.77
CA GLY A 132 -7.85 -16.07 -3.44
C GLY A 132 -7.89 -15.97 -4.98
N LEU A 133 -7.54 -14.82 -5.56
CA LEU A 133 -7.34 -14.66 -7.00
C LEU A 133 -5.96 -15.19 -7.43
N PRO A 134 -5.76 -15.54 -8.72
CA PRO A 134 -4.44 -15.91 -9.24
C PRO A 134 -3.39 -14.83 -8.95
N THR A 135 -2.21 -15.25 -8.48
CA THR A 135 -1.11 -14.38 -8.05
C THR A 135 0.16 -14.51 -8.88
N ASP A 136 0.22 -15.46 -9.78
CA ASP A 136 1.35 -15.74 -10.70
C ASP A 136 1.58 -14.60 -11.69
N GLU A 137 0.50 -13.99 -12.17
CA GLU A 137 0.56 -12.76 -12.97
C GLU A 137 -0.40 -11.72 -12.40
N PHE A 138 0.10 -10.53 -12.09
CA PHE A 138 -0.74 -9.41 -11.66
C PHE A 138 -0.21 -8.08 -12.20
N HIS A 139 -1.11 -7.14 -12.39
CA HIS A 139 -0.79 -5.81 -12.87
C HIS A 139 -1.23 -4.75 -11.85
N PHE A 140 -0.26 -4.11 -11.21
CA PHE A 140 -0.52 -3.03 -10.29
C PHE A 140 -0.73 -1.72 -11.05
N VAL A 141 -1.90 -1.13 -10.88
CA VAL A 141 -2.32 0.11 -11.55
C VAL A 141 -2.24 1.32 -10.61
N GLY A 142 -2.36 1.08 -9.28
CA GLY A 142 -2.49 2.14 -8.29
C GLY A 142 -3.84 2.86 -8.37
N PHE A 143 -3.84 4.18 -8.14
CA PHE A 143 -5.06 4.99 -8.22
C PHE A 143 -5.44 5.31 -9.67
N LEU A 144 -6.70 5.07 -10.00
CA LEU A 144 -7.25 5.45 -11.30
C LEU A 144 -7.52 6.96 -11.40
N PRO A 145 -7.55 7.53 -12.61
CA PRO A 145 -7.83 8.95 -12.82
C PRO A 145 -9.11 9.43 -12.13
N HIS A 146 -9.10 10.66 -11.63
CA HIS A 146 -10.26 11.26 -10.95
C HIS A 146 -11.44 11.50 -11.91
N LYS A 147 -11.17 11.92 -13.16
CA LYS A 147 -12.19 12.20 -14.17
C LYS A 147 -12.78 10.89 -14.70
N SER A 148 -14.11 10.74 -14.64
CA SER A 148 -14.83 9.52 -15.04
C SER A 148 -14.49 9.04 -16.44
N GLY A 149 -14.46 9.93 -17.45
CA GLY A 149 -14.09 9.56 -18.82
C GLY A 149 -12.67 8.99 -18.92
N GLN A 150 -11.69 9.61 -18.26
CA GLN A 150 -10.31 9.14 -18.25
C GLN A 150 -10.19 7.80 -17.50
N ARG A 151 -10.94 7.64 -16.39
CA ARG A 151 -10.96 6.42 -15.60
C ARG A 151 -11.54 5.25 -16.41
N ARG A 152 -12.67 5.48 -17.11
CA ARG A 152 -13.28 4.48 -18.00
C ARG A 152 -12.32 4.10 -19.13
N ASN A 153 -11.69 5.07 -19.80
CA ASN A 153 -10.71 4.80 -20.86
C ASN A 153 -9.53 3.97 -20.35
N LYS A 154 -9.06 4.25 -19.11
CA LYS A 154 -8.01 3.45 -18.47
C LYS A 154 -8.49 2.03 -18.21
N LEU A 155 -9.70 1.83 -17.67
CA LEU A 155 -10.28 0.50 -17.44
C LEU A 155 -10.43 -0.27 -18.76
N GLU A 156 -10.93 0.38 -19.83
CA GLU A 156 -11.04 -0.25 -21.16
C GLU A 156 -9.67 -0.72 -21.67
N SER A 157 -8.61 0.08 -21.49
CA SER A 157 -7.25 -0.30 -21.90
C SER A 157 -6.68 -1.49 -21.11
N LEU A 158 -7.27 -1.83 -19.97
CA LEU A 158 -6.85 -2.96 -19.14
C LEU A 158 -7.58 -4.27 -19.49
N LYS A 159 -8.54 -4.25 -20.41
CA LYS A 159 -9.28 -5.47 -20.80
C LYS A 159 -8.41 -6.58 -21.35
N THR A 160 -7.35 -6.22 -22.06
CA THR A 160 -6.41 -7.15 -22.69
C THR A 160 -5.26 -7.56 -21.80
N VAL A 161 -5.14 -6.95 -20.60
CA VAL A 161 -4.08 -7.29 -19.66
C VAL A 161 -4.39 -8.66 -19.04
N ILE A 162 -3.39 -9.54 -19.10
CA ILE A 162 -3.42 -10.86 -18.49
C ILE A 162 -3.13 -10.72 -16.99
N GLY A 163 -3.70 -11.62 -16.19
CA GLY A 163 -3.48 -11.64 -14.73
C GLY A 163 -4.46 -10.78 -13.93
N THR A 164 -4.24 -10.75 -12.63
CA THR A 164 -5.05 -10.00 -11.67
C THR A 164 -4.70 -8.53 -11.70
N LEU A 165 -5.70 -7.65 -11.93
CA LEU A 165 -5.50 -6.20 -11.81
C LEU A 165 -5.62 -5.78 -10.34
N VAL A 166 -4.70 -4.94 -9.87
CA VAL A 166 -4.70 -4.43 -8.50
C VAL A 166 -4.74 -2.91 -8.51
N LEU A 167 -5.77 -2.36 -7.87
CA LEU A 167 -6.08 -0.93 -7.82
C LEU A 167 -6.13 -0.46 -6.37
N TYR A 168 -5.79 0.80 -6.11
CA TYR A 168 -6.10 1.50 -4.87
C TYR A 168 -7.31 2.40 -5.07
N GLU A 169 -8.19 2.45 -4.07
CA GLU A 169 -9.35 3.32 -4.15
C GLU A 169 -9.79 3.87 -2.79
N SER A 170 -10.36 5.06 -2.82
CA SER A 170 -10.90 5.74 -1.66
C SER A 170 -12.37 5.38 -1.40
N PRO A 171 -12.86 5.52 -0.14
CA PRO A 171 -14.25 5.25 0.19
C PRO A 171 -15.25 6.14 -0.57
N TYR A 172 -14.82 7.32 -0.98
CA TYR A 172 -15.66 8.29 -1.70
C TYR A 172 -15.89 7.90 -3.17
N ARG A 173 -15.07 7.00 -3.70
CA ARG A 173 -15.06 6.65 -5.12
C ARG A 173 -15.40 5.19 -5.39
N ILE A 174 -15.38 4.33 -4.36
CA ILE A 174 -15.57 2.88 -4.51
C ILE A 174 -16.88 2.52 -5.23
N GLY A 175 -18.01 3.15 -4.87
CA GLY A 175 -19.29 2.88 -5.54
C GLY A 175 -19.29 3.28 -7.03
N LYS A 176 -18.61 4.39 -7.38
CA LYS A 176 -18.47 4.80 -8.80
C LYS A 176 -17.57 3.82 -9.55
N LEU A 177 -16.48 3.37 -8.94
CA LEU A 177 -15.58 2.39 -9.53
C LEU A 177 -16.31 1.07 -9.79
N LEU A 178 -17.07 0.56 -8.81
CA LEU A 178 -17.87 -0.67 -8.98
C LEU A 178 -18.88 -0.57 -10.12
N GLY A 179 -19.55 0.58 -10.27
CA GLY A 179 -20.44 0.83 -11.41
C GLY A 179 -19.72 0.82 -12.77
N GLU A 180 -18.50 1.34 -12.84
CA GLU A 180 -17.68 1.28 -14.04
C GLU A 180 -17.15 -0.13 -14.30
N LEU A 181 -16.73 -0.85 -13.26
CA LEU A 181 -16.32 -2.26 -13.37
C LEU A 181 -17.47 -3.15 -13.83
N SER A 182 -18.72 -2.92 -13.37
CA SER A 182 -19.91 -3.65 -13.85
C SER A 182 -20.14 -3.47 -15.35
N THR A 183 -19.70 -2.37 -15.93
CA THR A 183 -19.80 -2.12 -17.38
C THR A 183 -18.62 -2.71 -18.14
N VAL A 184 -17.41 -2.56 -17.62
CA VAL A 184 -16.16 -2.89 -18.33
C VAL A 184 -15.78 -4.36 -18.14
N PHE A 185 -15.99 -4.90 -16.95
CA PHE A 185 -15.61 -6.26 -16.53
C PHE A 185 -16.79 -7.01 -15.86
N PRO A 186 -17.97 -7.11 -16.48
CA PRO A 186 -19.18 -7.62 -15.83
C PRO A 186 -19.02 -9.02 -15.26
N GLU A 187 -18.22 -9.86 -15.92
CA GLU A 187 -18.05 -11.28 -15.59
C GLU A 187 -16.77 -11.60 -14.80
N ARG A 188 -15.90 -10.61 -14.58
CA ARG A 188 -14.70 -10.85 -13.79
C ARG A 188 -15.03 -10.88 -12.30
N GLU A 189 -14.39 -11.78 -11.57
CA GLU A 189 -14.40 -11.77 -10.10
C GLU A 189 -13.68 -10.53 -9.59
N VAL A 190 -14.27 -9.87 -8.60
CA VAL A 190 -13.66 -8.72 -7.91
C VAL A 190 -13.56 -9.01 -6.43
N VAL A 191 -12.40 -8.70 -5.85
CA VAL A 191 -12.20 -8.75 -4.40
C VAL A 191 -11.89 -7.35 -3.90
N LEU A 192 -12.66 -6.89 -2.92
CA LEU A 192 -12.41 -5.66 -2.19
C LEU A 192 -11.74 -5.99 -0.87
N ALA A 193 -10.48 -5.64 -0.71
CA ALA A 193 -9.82 -5.68 0.60
C ALA A 193 -9.89 -4.28 1.22
N ARG A 194 -10.63 -4.17 2.32
CA ARG A 194 -10.95 -2.92 3.00
C ARG A 194 -10.27 -2.87 4.36
N GLU A 195 -9.69 -1.72 4.71
CA GLU A 195 -9.10 -1.46 6.04
C GLU A 195 -8.13 -2.57 6.49
N LEU A 196 -7.29 -3.04 5.57
CA LEU A 196 -6.30 -4.09 5.83
C LEU A 196 -5.48 -3.80 7.08
N THR A 197 -5.27 -4.83 7.89
CA THR A 197 -4.54 -4.82 9.18
C THR A 197 -5.19 -4.00 10.30
N LYS A 198 -6.32 -3.29 10.01
CA LYS A 198 -7.03 -2.45 10.98
C LYS A 198 -8.20 -3.21 11.62
N LYS A 199 -8.78 -2.63 12.68
CA LYS A 199 -9.90 -3.22 13.44
C LYS A 199 -11.10 -3.63 12.58
N PHE A 200 -11.32 -2.92 11.47
CA PHE A 200 -12.48 -3.15 10.59
C PHE A 200 -12.05 -3.74 9.24
N GLU A 201 -10.98 -4.55 9.26
CA GLU A 201 -10.54 -5.31 8.09
C GLU A 201 -11.67 -6.18 7.56
N GLU A 202 -11.85 -6.14 6.24
CA GLU A 202 -12.90 -6.90 5.57
C GLU A 202 -12.48 -7.25 4.14
N LEU A 203 -12.73 -8.49 3.73
CA LEU A 203 -12.60 -8.93 2.35
C LEU A 203 -13.98 -9.30 1.81
N LEU A 204 -14.38 -8.62 0.72
CA LEU A 204 -15.63 -8.90 0.01
C LEU A 204 -15.28 -9.39 -1.39
N SER A 205 -15.87 -10.49 -1.83
CA SER A 205 -15.68 -11.04 -3.17
C SER A 205 -17.02 -11.22 -3.88
N GLY A 206 -17.01 -11.08 -5.20
CA GLY A 206 -18.20 -11.26 -6.04
C GLY A 206 -18.07 -10.56 -7.39
N LYS A 207 -19.15 -10.60 -8.17
CA LYS A 207 -19.22 -9.83 -9.41
C LYS A 207 -19.34 -8.33 -9.11
N PRO A 208 -18.82 -7.44 -9.97
CA PRO A 208 -18.90 -6.00 -9.74
C PRO A 208 -20.31 -5.48 -9.43
N ALA A 209 -21.34 -6.03 -10.08
CA ALA A 209 -22.74 -5.64 -9.85
C ALA A 209 -23.22 -6.02 -8.44
N GLU A 210 -22.85 -7.19 -7.94
CA GLU A 210 -23.21 -7.66 -6.59
C GLU A 210 -22.54 -6.78 -5.52
N LEU A 211 -21.26 -6.51 -5.68
CA LEU A 211 -20.51 -5.64 -4.78
C LEU A 211 -21.03 -4.19 -4.80
N LEU A 212 -21.52 -3.73 -5.97
CA LEU A 212 -22.18 -2.43 -6.08
C LEU A 212 -23.47 -2.38 -5.25
N GLU A 213 -24.28 -3.43 -5.27
CA GLU A 213 -25.50 -3.50 -4.45
C GLU A 213 -25.16 -3.49 -2.94
N ILE A 214 -24.13 -4.22 -2.52
CA ILE A 214 -23.63 -4.15 -1.13
C ILE A 214 -23.21 -2.72 -0.77
N ALA A 215 -22.48 -2.04 -1.66
CA ALA A 215 -22.02 -0.67 -1.44
C ALA A 215 -23.17 0.37 -1.40
N LYS A 216 -24.35 0.06 -2.00
CA LYS A 216 -25.56 0.88 -1.88
C LYS A 216 -26.29 0.65 -0.57
N GLN A 217 -26.32 -0.58 -0.07
CA GLN A 217 -27.04 -0.96 1.15
C GLN A 217 -26.32 -0.51 2.42
N ARG A 218 -25.01 -0.45 2.41
CA ARG A 218 -24.21 -0.01 3.56
C ARG A 218 -23.08 0.93 3.15
N SER A 219 -22.76 1.91 3.98
CA SER A 219 -21.63 2.81 3.74
C SER A 219 -20.31 2.05 3.92
N LEU A 220 -19.58 1.87 2.83
CA LEU A 220 -18.24 1.30 2.85
C LEU A 220 -17.22 2.42 3.11
N LYS A 221 -16.80 2.55 4.38
CA LYS A 221 -15.76 3.53 4.82
C LYS A 221 -14.39 2.88 4.80
N GLY A 222 -13.35 3.70 4.75
CA GLY A 222 -11.96 3.26 4.82
C GLY A 222 -11.28 3.13 3.47
N GLU A 223 -10.05 2.66 3.47
CA GLU A 223 -9.21 2.51 2.28
C GLU A 223 -9.40 1.14 1.66
N PHE A 224 -9.29 1.09 0.33
CA PHE A 224 -9.53 -0.13 -0.44
C PHE A 224 -8.34 -0.50 -1.32
N VAL A 225 -8.03 -1.80 -1.32
CA VAL A 225 -7.38 -2.44 -2.44
C VAL A 225 -8.45 -3.21 -3.21
N VAL A 226 -8.63 -2.86 -4.48
CA VAL A 226 -9.59 -3.47 -5.38
C VAL A 226 -8.85 -4.38 -6.35
N MET A 227 -9.16 -5.65 -6.33
CA MET A 227 -8.54 -6.63 -7.22
C MET A 227 -9.60 -7.16 -8.20
N VAL A 228 -9.22 -7.20 -9.47
CA VAL A 228 -10.08 -7.72 -10.55
C VAL A 228 -9.37 -8.93 -11.15
N GLY A 229 -9.94 -10.11 -10.95
CA GLY A 229 -9.43 -11.35 -11.46
C GLY A 229 -9.33 -11.38 -13.00
N GLN A 230 -8.53 -12.25 -13.54
CA GLN A 230 -8.44 -12.43 -14.99
C GLN A 230 -9.74 -13.03 -15.56
N HIS A 231 -9.91 -12.93 -16.88
CA HIS A 231 -11.06 -13.49 -17.58
C HIS A 231 -11.08 -15.02 -17.41
N GLY A 232 -12.20 -15.59 -16.96
CA GLY A 232 -12.37 -17.03 -16.76
C GLY A 232 -11.84 -17.59 -15.43
N ALA A 233 -11.28 -16.79 -14.56
CA ALA A 233 -11.01 -17.21 -13.19
C ALA A 233 -12.35 -17.27 -12.42
N THR A 234 -12.86 -18.47 -12.21
CA THR A 234 -13.98 -18.72 -11.30
C THR A 234 -13.38 -19.14 -9.96
N SER A 235 -13.64 -18.34 -8.92
CA SER A 235 -13.48 -18.80 -7.55
C SER A 235 -14.63 -19.78 -7.25
N GLU A 236 -14.42 -21.06 -7.50
CA GLU A 236 -15.37 -22.06 -7.01
C GLU A 236 -15.43 -21.93 -5.48
N ASN A 237 -16.57 -21.39 -4.99
CA ASN A 237 -16.95 -21.36 -3.57
C ASN A 237 -16.17 -20.47 -2.59
N LEU A 238 -15.89 -19.22 -2.91
CA LEU A 238 -15.54 -18.26 -1.87
C LEU A 238 -16.82 -17.62 -1.29
N PRO A 239 -17.06 -17.71 0.05
CA PRO A 239 -18.20 -17.04 0.67
C PRO A 239 -18.11 -15.52 0.45
N ILE A 240 -19.24 -14.89 0.17
CA ILE A 240 -19.39 -13.45 -0.15
C ILE A 240 -18.89 -12.55 1.00
N ASP A 241 -18.88 -13.06 2.23
CA ASP A 241 -18.48 -12.33 3.44
C ASP A 241 -17.48 -13.15 4.25
N ARG A 242 -16.24 -12.64 4.35
CA ARG A 242 -15.20 -13.13 5.25
C ARG A 242 -14.94 -12.14 6.40
N SER A 243 -15.92 -11.28 6.73
CA SER A 243 -15.83 -10.47 7.94
C SER A 243 -15.76 -11.43 9.14
N GLY A 244 -14.68 -11.33 9.93
CA GLY A 244 -14.45 -12.16 11.12
C GLY A 244 -15.38 -11.84 12.29
N VAL A 245 -16.63 -11.47 12.02
CA VAL A 245 -17.68 -11.40 13.04
C VAL A 245 -18.09 -12.83 13.34
N SER A 246 -17.43 -13.43 14.33
CA SER A 246 -17.86 -14.67 14.96
C SER A 246 -19.36 -14.53 15.31
N ALA A 247 -20.18 -15.29 14.60
CA ALA A 247 -21.53 -15.59 15.09
C ALA A 247 -21.37 -16.15 16.51
N GLU A 248 -21.87 -15.42 17.50
CA GLU A 248 -22.05 -15.94 18.85
C GLU A 248 -22.71 -17.30 18.74
N ARG A 249 -21.98 -18.34 19.07
CA ARG A 249 -22.56 -19.67 19.27
C ARG A 249 -23.58 -19.52 20.39
N ARG A 250 -24.85 -19.38 20.02
CA ARG A 250 -25.94 -19.64 20.96
C ARG A 250 -25.79 -21.09 21.39
N ASN A 251 -25.38 -21.25 22.63
CA ASN A 251 -25.37 -22.53 23.29
C ASN A 251 -26.84 -22.99 23.47
N PRO A 252 -27.24 -24.12 22.92
CA PRO A 252 -28.55 -24.67 23.22
C PRO A 252 -28.40 -25.63 24.41
N GLU A 253 -28.43 -25.10 25.63
CA GLU A 253 -28.74 -25.94 26.80
C GLU A 253 -29.16 -25.06 28.00
N ASN A 254 -30.39 -25.34 28.41
CA ASN A 254 -31.22 -25.12 29.58
C ASN A 254 -32.24 -24.00 29.47
#